data_1e6ac05b1708fa713fef04cf280025bd
#
_entry.id   1e6ac05b1708fa713fef04cf280025bd
#
_cell.length_a   1.000
_cell.length_b   1.000
_cell.length_c   1.000
_cell.angle_alpha   90.00
_cell.angle_beta   90.00
_cell.angle_gamma   90.00
#
_symmetry.space_group_name_H-M   'P 1'
#
loop_
_entity.id
_entity.type
_entity.pdbx_description
1 polymer ?
#
loop_
_entity_poly.entity_id
_entity_poly.type
_entity_poly.pdbx_seq_one_letter_code
_entity_poly.pdbx_strand_id
1 'polypeptide(L)'
;MTTHRLSPEDRIKKAHIALMKHPETALYSGVMMLGESEVVDDCPTAKTDGFNKYYGRKFIEGLSDLNLRALILHENLHVALNHVGRFKKEYHKNPHNMNVCADYVVNDVINHLEDKSLCELPEGCLYEEKYHNWSVNEILKDMEKQDNSDENCSELTTNLDTLDEHDFEGSGQEMTPQEQKEMTQKIENALKEGSILAGKVGGKIPRAIDELFVPKIDWREMTREFVSSTCKGNDEFTWRKFNKRMLPNDLYLPSMENESVGELILANDTSGSIGQEELTAYATEMQSIVDTVTPDLIRVLWWDYEVCSEQVFRPDQYQDLHKLLKVEGG
;
A
#
# COMPACT_ATOMS: atom_id res chain seq x y z
N MET A 1 0.91 -41.85 -32.79
CA MET A 1 1.17 -40.38 -32.75
C MET A 1 1.75 -40.11 -31.39
N THR A 2 3.06 -39.90 -31.29
CA THR A 2 3.73 -39.49 -30.05
C THR A 2 3.33 -38.06 -29.74
N THR A 3 2.40 -37.88 -28.82
CA THR A 3 2.13 -36.59 -28.24
C THR A 3 3.42 -36.13 -27.55
N HIS A 4 4.16 -35.20 -28.16
CA HIS A 4 5.27 -34.52 -27.50
C HIS A 4 4.70 -33.83 -26.29
N ARG A 5 4.97 -34.37 -25.11
CA ARG A 5 4.66 -33.73 -23.83
C ARG A 5 5.55 -32.50 -23.77
N LEU A 6 4.96 -31.31 -23.60
CA LEU A 6 5.70 -30.07 -23.46
C LEU A 6 6.69 -30.18 -22.31
N SER A 7 7.85 -29.54 -22.42
CA SER A 7 8.80 -29.44 -21.30
C SER A 7 8.17 -28.65 -20.15
N PRO A 8 8.61 -28.84 -18.89
CA PRO A 8 8.14 -28.05 -17.76
C PRO A 8 8.29 -26.55 -18.01
N GLU A 9 9.38 -26.13 -18.62
CA GLU A 9 9.66 -24.71 -18.98
C GLU A 9 8.66 -24.21 -20.01
N ASP A 10 8.28 -25.00 -21.00
CA ASP A 10 7.30 -24.61 -22.00
C ASP A 10 5.86 -24.62 -21.44
N ARG A 11 5.59 -25.49 -20.47
CA ARG A 11 4.32 -25.47 -19.73
C ARG A 11 4.17 -24.18 -18.93
N ILE A 12 5.22 -23.73 -18.22
CA ILE A 12 5.22 -22.45 -17.49
C ILE A 12 4.97 -21.30 -18.47
N LYS A 13 5.70 -21.22 -19.60
CA LYS A 13 5.49 -20.18 -20.59
C LYS A 13 4.06 -20.16 -21.12
N LYS A 14 3.50 -21.32 -21.44
CA LYS A 14 2.11 -21.47 -21.88
C LYS A 14 1.12 -20.95 -20.83
N ALA A 15 1.35 -21.27 -19.57
CA ALA A 15 0.52 -20.83 -18.45
C ALA A 15 0.61 -19.30 -18.24
N HIS A 16 1.81 -18.72 -18.27
CA HIS A 16 1.98 -17.25 -18.24
C HIS A 16 1.21 -16.57 -19.37
N ILE A 17 1.34 -17.05 -20.60
CA ILE A 17 0.62 -16.46 -21.74
C ILE A 17 -0.90 -16.54 -21.55
N ALA A 18 -1.42 -17.63 -20.99
CA ALA A 18 -2.84 -17.79 -20.73
C ALA A 18 -3.33 -16.78 -19.69
N LEU A 19 -2.61 -16.65 -18.58
CA LEU A 19 -2.92 -15.70 -17.50
C LEU A 19 -2.82 -14.24 -17.96
N MET A 20 -1.76 -13.88 -18.69
CA MET A 20 -1.55 -12.49 -19.16
C MET A 20 -2.61 -12.01 -20.15
N LYS A 21 -3.27 -12.95 -20.87
CA LYS A 21 -4.31 -12.63 -21.84
C LYS A 21 -5.71 -12.58 -21.25
N HIS A 22 -5.90 -13.13 -20.06
CA HIS A 22 -7.23 -13.25 -19.47
C HIS A 22 -7.62 -11.94 -18.75
N PRO A 23 -8.86 -11.43 -18.94
CA PRO A 23 -9.28 -10.15 -18.36
C PRO A 23 -9.07 -10.03 -16.84
N GLU A 24 -9.35 -11.09 -16.08
CA GLU A 24 -9.26 -11.08 -14.63
C GLU A 24 -7.84 -11.11 -14.09
N THR A 25 -6.88 -11.61 -14.88
CA THR A 25 -5.48 -11.76 -14.45
C THR A 25 -4.49 -10.91 -15.25
N ALA A 26 -4.96 -10.23 -16.30
CA ALA A 26 -4.13 -9.31 -17.10
C ALA A 26 -3.46 -8.19 -16.29
N LEU A 27 -4.07 -7.80 -15.17
CA LEU A 27 -3.50 -6.84 -14.20
C LEU A 27 -2.11 -7.28 -13.72
N TYR A 28 -1.91 -8.57 -13.54
CA TYR A 28 -0.65 -9.13 -13.02
C TYR A 28 0.40 -9.36 -14.12
N SER A 29 0.09 -9.06 -15.38
CA SER A 29 0.99 -9.31 -16.52
C SER A 29 2.36 -8.64 -16.35
N GLY A 30 2.40 -7.39 -15.86
CA GLY A 30 3.66 -6.70 -15.56
C GLY A 30 4.48 -7.43 -14.48
N VAL A 31 3.81 -7.91 -13.42
CA VAL A 31 4.46 -8.67 -12.34
C VAL A 31 4.96 -10.03 -12.83
N MET A 32 4.21 -10.70 -13.70
CA MET A 32 4.63 -11.97 -14.32
C MET A 32 5.90 -11.83 -15.16
N MET A 33 6.17 -10.63 -15.66
CA MET A 33 7.39 -10.30 -16.42
C MET A 33 8.54 -9.79 -15.55
N LEU A 34 8.28 -9.53 -14.25
CA LEU A 34 9.34 -9.16 -13.31
C LEU A 34 10.13 -10.40 -12.87
N GLY A 35 11.45 -10.23 -12.75
CA GLY A 35 12.34 -11.29 -12.31
C GLY A 35 12.38 -12.48 -13.27
N GLU A 36 12.98 -13.55 -12.81
CA GLU A 36 13.11 -14.78 -13.56
C GLU A 36 12.15 -15.85 -13.03
N SER A 37 11.67 -16.71 -13.92
CA SER A 37 10.84 -17.87 -13.60
C SER A 37 11.62 -19.13 -13.99
N GLU A 38 12.19 -19.81 -13.01
CA GLU A 38 13.08 -20.94 -13.23
C GLU A 38 12.47 -22.26 -12.77
N VAL A 39 12.78 -23.32 -13.52
CA VAL A 39 12.48 -24.70 -13.12
C VAL A 39 13.71 -25.28 -12.46
N VAL A 40 13.58 -25.65 -11.19
CA VAL A 40 14.67 -26.18 -10.37
C VAL A 40 14.39 -27.60 -9.89
N ASP A 41 15.44 -28.41 -9.71
CA ASP A 41 15.26 -29.80 -9.32
C ASP A 41 15.18 -29.97 -7.79
N ASP A 42 15.74 -29.02 -7.03
CA ASP A 42 15.86 -29.08 -5.57
C ASP A 42 14.66 -28.44 -4.83
N CYS A 43 13.70 -27.85 -5.54
CA CYS A 43 12.50 -27.30 -4.94
C CYS A 43 11.39 -28.36 -4.89
N PRO A 44 10.81 -28.65 -3.72
CA PRO A 44 9.74 -29.64 -3.60
C PRO A 44 8.44 -29.19 -4.29
N THR A 45 8.13 -27.89 -4.24
CA THR A 45 6.89 -27.30 -4.74
C THR A 45 7.20 -26.08 -5.63
N ALA A 46 6.92 -24.87 -5.14
CA ALA A 46 7.34 -23.61 -5.73
C ALA A 46 7.80 -22.68 -4.60
N LYS A 47 8.45 -21.57 -4.93
CA LYS A 47 8.79 -20.51 -3.98
C LYS A 47 9.11 -19.22 -4.70
N THR A 48 8.96 -18.10 -4.01
CA THR A 48 9.44 -16.80 -4.47
C THR A 48 10.34 -16.13 -3.42
N ASP A 49 11.34 -15.39 -3.89
CA ASP A 49 12.17 -14.49 -3.08
C ASP A 49 11.59 -13.05 -3.04
N GLY A 50 10.37 -12.87 -3.56
CA GLY A 50 9.71 -11.58 -3.71
C GLY A 50 9.97 -10.90 -5.06
N PHE A 51 10.82 -11.48 -5.91
CA PHE A 51 11.13 -11.00 -7.25
C PHE A 51 11.21 -12.13 -8.28
N ASN A 52 12.07 -13.14 -8.00
CA ASN A 52 12.19 -14.34 -8.82
C ASN A 52 11.25 -15.44 -8.32
N LYS A 53 10.89 -16.36 -9.21
CA LYS A 53 9.98 -17.48 -8.93
C LYS A 53 10.67 -18.77 -9.32
N TYR A 54 10.65 -19.72 -8.41
CA TYR A 54 11.31 -21.01 -8.57
C TYR A 54 10.27 -22.12 -8.49
N TYR A 55 10.26 -23.02 -9.47
CA TYR A 55 9.25 -24.06 -9.61
C TYR A 55 9.90 -25.43 -9.62
N GLY A 56 9.50 -26.32 -8.74
CA GLY A 56 10.00 -27.68 -8.67
C GLY A 56 9.62 -28.50 -9.90
N ARG A 57 10.60 -29.06 -10.62
CA ARG A 57 10.39 -29.84 -11.85
C ARG A 57 9.38 -30.96 -11.68
N LYS A 58 9.59 -31.79 -10.65
CA LYS A 58 8.72 -32.96 -10.36
C LYS A 58 7.31 -32.53 -10.00
N PHE A 59 7.17 -31.43 -9.29
CA PHE A 59 5.89 -30.87 -8.89
C PHE A 59 5.09 -30.41 -10.12
N ILE A 60 5.70 -29.62 -11.00
CA ILE A 60 5.08 -29.14 -12.24
C ILE A 60 4.64 -30.32 -13.13
N GLU A 61 5.45 -31.36 -13.24
CA GLU A 61 5.12 -32.54 -14.06
C GLU A 61 3.88 -33.27 -13.57
N GLY A 62 3.58 -33.20 -12.27
CA GLY A 62 2.40 -33.81 -11.64
C GLY A 62 1.11 -32.98 -11.77
N LEU A 63 1.22 -31.66 -11.98
CA LEU A 63 0.07 -30.77 -12.01
C LEU A 63 -0.70 -30.82 -13.32
N SER A 64 -2.02 -30.62 -13.25
CA SER A 64 -2.85 -30.29 -14.39
C SER A 64 -2.48 -28.91 -14.95
N ASP A 65 -2.93 -28.57 -16.17
CA ASP A 65 -2.72 -27.23 -16.73
C ASP A 65 -3.49 -26.14 -15.95
N LEU A 66 -4.61 -26.50 -15.30
CA LEU A 66 -5.39 -25.59 -14.46
C LEU A 66 -4.66 -25.32 -13.15
N ASN A 67 -4.21 -26.36 -12.47
CA ASN A 67 -3.46 -26.22 -11.22
C ASN A 67 -2.11 -25.51 -11.43
N LEU A 68 -1.43 -25.78 -12.57
CA LEU A 68 -0.19 -25.08 -12.90
C LEU A 68 -0.42 -23.57 -13.08
N ARG A 69 -1.54 -23.16 -13.71
CA ARG A 69 -1.89 -21.74 -13.83
C ARG A 69 -2.20 -21.13 -12.46
N ALA A 70 -2.91 -21.86 -11.59
CA ALA A 70 -3.15 -21.41 -10.23
C ALA A 70 -1.86 -21.21 -9.45
N LEU A 71 -0.92 -22.16 -9.51
CA LEU A 71 0.40 -22.06 -8.87
C LEU A 71 1.19 -20.85 -9.37
N ILE A 72 1.26 -20.65 -10.68
CA ILE A 72 1.96 -19.52 -11.26
C ILE A 72 1.31 -18.19 -10.84
N LEU A 73 -0.01 -18.13 -10.80
CA LEU A 73 -0.72 -16.93 -10.34
C LEU A 73 -0.45 -16.68 -8.85
N HIS A 74 -0.41 -17.74 -8.03
CA HIS A 74 -0.11 -17.71 -6.60
C HIS A 74 1.25 -17.05 -6.34
N GLU A 75 2.33 -17.56 -6.92
CA GLU A 75 3.67 -16.98 -6.76
C GLU A 75 3.72 -15.50 -7.22
N ASN A 76 3.05 -15.18 -8.31
CA ASN A 76 3.01 -13.81 -8.80
C ASN A 76 2.15 -12.89 -7.93
N LEU A 77 1.14 -13.39 -7.24
CA LEU A 77 0.36 -12.62 -6.27
C LEU A 77 1.19 -12.29 -5.01
N HIS A 78 2.05 -13.21 -4.52
CA HIS A 78 2.98 -12.90 -3.46
C HIS A 78 3.90 -11.74 -3.81
N VAL A 79 4.41 -11.72 -5.05
CA VAL A 79 5.21 -10.60 -5.56
C VAL A 79 4.35 -9.33 -5.71
N ALA A 80 3.16 -9.42 -6.31
CA ALA A 80 2.26 -8.30 -6.53
C ALA A 80 1.86 -7.60 -5.23
N LEU A 81 1.56 -8.39 -4.19
CA LEU A 81 1.20 -7.89 -2.86
C LEU A 81 2.44 -7.51 -2.01
N ASN A 82 3.63 -7.74 -2.57
CA ASN A 82 4.92 -7.46 -1.93
C ASN A 82 5.02 -8.07 -0.51
N HIS A 83 4.59 -9.34 -0.37
CA HIS A 83 4.55 -10.00 0.93
C HIS A 83 5.93 -10.07 1.57
N VAL A 84 6.96 -10.47 0.82
CA VAL A 84 8.35 -10.56 1.29
C VAL A 84 8.89 -9.20 1.78
N GLY A 85 8.62 -8.11 1.05
CA GLY A 85 9.10 -6.78 1.42
C GLY A 85 8.35 -6.17 2.61
N ARG A 86 7.03 -6.36 2.66
CA ARG A 86 6.15 -5.70 3.65
C ARG A 86 6.15 -6.36 5.02
N PHE A 87 6.29 -7.69 5.08
CA PHE A 87 6.08 -8.48 6.30
C PHE A 87 7.35 -9.15 6.82
N LYS A 88 8.53 -8.65 6.44
CA LYS A 88 9.81 -9.20 6.88
C LYS A 88 9.94 -9.27 8.42
N LYS A 89 9.44 -8.26 9.14
CA LYS A 89 9.50 -8.22 10.61
C LYS A 89 8.60 -9.28 11.27
N GLU A 90 7.41 -9.45 10.72
CA GLU A 90 6.41 -10.42 11.17
C GLU A 90 6.90 -11.85 10.88
N TYR A 91 7.49 -12.06 9.72
CA TYR A 91 8.13 -13.32 9.33
C TYR A 91 9.24 -13.72 10.31
N HIS A 92 10.15 -12.82 10.67
CA HIS A 92 11.19 -13.12 11.65
C HIS A 92 10.68 -13.52 13.03
N LYS A 93 9.46 -13.10 13.41
CA LYS A 93 8.83 -13.51 14.67
C LYS A 93 8.23 -14.92 14.59
N ASN A 94 7.49 -15.20 13.53
CA ASN A 94 6.85 -16.49 13.29
C ASN A 94 6.72 -16.74 11.78
N PRO A 95 7.73 -17.37 11.14
CA PRO A 95 7.75 -17.63 9.71
C PRO A 95 6.54 -18.45 9.24
N HIS A 96 6.18 -19.49 9.98
CA HIS A 96 5.08 -20.37 9.61
C HIS A 96 3.73 -19.64 9.57
N ASN A 97 3.35 -18.95 10.64
CA ASN A 97 2.09 -18.22 10.69
C ASN A 97 2.04 -17.12 9.64
N MET A 98 3.17 -16.49 9.34
CA MET A 98 3.23 -15.46 8.30
C MET A 98 2.96 -16.03 6.91
N ASN A 99 3.55 -17.18 6.57
CA ASN A 99 3.30 -17.88 5.30
C ASN A 99 1.83 -18.27 5.20
N VAL A 100 1.28 -18.91 6.23
CA VAL A 100 -0.13 -19.31 6.30
C VAL A 100 -1.06 -18.12 6.06
N CYS A 101 -0.82 -16.99 6.72
CA CYS A 101 -1.64 -15.77 6.54
C CYS A 101 -1.53 -15.21 5.12
N ALA A 102 -0.33 -15.21 4.54
CA ALA A 102 -0.10 -14.73 3.18
C ALA A 102 -0.79 -15.63 2.15
N ASP A 103 -0.74 -16.95 2.35
CA ASP A 103 -1.38 -17.94 1.48
C ASP A 103 -2.91 -17.84 1.53
N TYR A 104 -3.51 -17.62 2.70
CA TYR A 104 -4.96 -17.38 2.80
C TYR A 104 -5.39 -16.21 1.91
N VAL A 105 -4.66 -15.08 1.94
CA VAL A 105 -4.98 -13.90 1.13
C VAL A 105 -4.81 -14.20 -0.38
N VAL A 106 -3.73 -14.86 -0.77
CA VAL A 106 -3.47 -15.18 -2.18
C VAL A 106 -4.48 -16.19 -2.71
N ASN A 107 -4.75 -17.25 -1.96
CA ASN A 107 -5.70 -18.29 -2.34
C ASN A 107 -7.15 -17.77 -2.38
N ASP A 108 -7.49 -16.80 -1.52
CA ASP A 108 -8.78 -16.11 -1.59
C ASP A 108 -8.95 -15.38 -2.92
N VAL A 109 -7.95 -14.63 -3.38
CA VAL A 109 -7.99 -13.95 -4.69
C VAL A 109 -8.18 -14.96 -5.83
N ILE A 110 -7.46 -16.08 -5.82
CA ILE A 110 -7.56 -17.12 -6.88
C ILE A 110 -8.92 -17.80 -6.84
N ASN A 111 -9.41 -18.12 -5.64
CA ASN A 111 -10.68 -18.80 -5.47
C ASN A 111 -11.90 -17.94 -5.86
N HIS A 112 -11.77 -16.62 -5.85
CA HIS A 112 -12.84 -15.69 -6.22
C HIS A 112 -12.78 -15.20 -7.68
N LEU A 113 -11.90 -15.78 -8.52
CA LEU A 113 -11.95 -15.54 -9.96
C LEU A 113 -13.30 -16.06 -10.52
N GLU A 114 -13.94 -15.26 -11.36
CA GLU A 114 -15.26 -15.58 -11.96
C GLU A 114 -15.14 -16.76 -12.94
N ASP A 115 -14.07 -16.77 -13.74
CA ASP A 115 -13.82 -17.85 -14.73
C ASP A 115 -13.05 -19.02 -14.11
N LYS A 116 -13.78 -20.00 -13.60
CA LYS A 116 -13.20 -21.26 -13.05
C LYS A 116 -12.50 -22.15 -14.10
N SER A 117 -12.64 -21.87 -15.39
CA SER A 117 -11.92 -22.58 -16.44
C SER A 117 -10.49 -22.06 -16.64
N LEU A 118 -10.15 -20.91 -16.04
CA LEU A 118 -8.84 -20.32 -16.17
C LEU A 118 -7.81 -21.07 -15.32
N CYS A 119 -8.06 -21.20 -14.02
CA CYS A 119 -7.20 -21.89 -13.08
C CYS A 119 -8.02 -22.47 -11.91
N GLU A 120 -7.47 -23.47 -11.25
CA GLU A 120 -8.06 -24.16 -10.11
C GLU A 120 -6.97 -24.45 -9.09
N LEU A 121 -7.21 -24.11 -7.82
CA LEU A 121 -6.27 -24.41 -6.75
C LEU A 121 -6.11 -25.93 -6.60
N PRO A 122 -4.88 -26.44 -6.38
CA PRO A 122 -4.67 -27.84 -6.04
C PRO A 122 -5.44 -28.24 -4.78
N GLU A 123 -5.75 -29.53 -4.65
CA GLU A 123 -6.35 -30.07 -3.43
C GLU A 123 -5.40 -29.87 -2.23
N GLY A 124 -5.96 -29.42 -1.10
CA GLY A 124 -5.21 -29.19 0.13
C GLY A 124 -4.64 -27.77 0.29
N CYS A 125 -4.89 -26.85 -0.64
CA CYS A 125 -4.53 -25.44 -0.46
C CYS A 125 -5.28 -24.81 0.73
N LEU A 126 -4.61 -23.93 1.43
CA LEU A 126 -5.18 -23.17 2.54
C LEU A 126 -6.28 -22.23 2.04
N TYR A 127 -7.51 -22.47 2.45
CA TYR A 127 -8.64 -21.59 2.15
C TYR A 127 -9.69 -21.67 3.24
N GLU A 128 -10.15 -20.50 3.70
CA GLU A 128 -11.30 -20.38 4.61
C GLU A 128 -12.16 -19.19 4.20
N GLU A 129 -13.47 -19.42 4.01
CA GLU A 129 -14.44 -18.39 3.62
C GLU A 129 -14.50 -17.21 4.60
N LYS A 130 -14.23 -17.45 5.91
CA LYS A 130 -14.21 -16.38 6.92
C LYS A 130 -13.17 -15.31 6.64
N TYR A 131 -12.08 -15.65 5.92
CA TYR A 131 -10.99 -14.74 5.59
C TYR A 131 -11.19 -14.01 4.25
N HIS A 132 -12.37 -14.16 3.64
CA HIS A 132 -12.68 -13.48 2.39
C HIS A 132 -12.52 -11.95 2.52
N ASN A 133 -11.70 -11.36 1.64
CA ASN A 133 -11.32 -9.94 1.64
C ASN A 133 -10.58 -9.44 2.89
N TRP A 134 -10.05 -10.33 3.72
CA TRP A 134 -9.20 -9.92 4.83
C TRP A 134 -7.78 -9.63 4.38
N SER A 135 -7.13 -8.70 5.06
CA SER A 135 -5.69 -8.43 4.91
C SER A 135 -4.87 -9.43 5.74
N VAL A 136 -3.60 -9.60 5.38
CA VAL A 136 -2.65 -10.43 6.14
C VAL A 136 -2.61 -10.04 7.62
N ASN A 137 -2.64 -8.73 7.94
CA ASN A 137 -2.63 -8.25 9.32
C ASN A 137 -3.89 -8.61 10.11
N GLU A 138 -5.05 -8.66 9.46
CA GLU A 138 -6.31 -9.05 10.10
C GLU A 138 -6.31 -10.54 10.41
N ILE A 139 -5.86 -11.37 9.47
CA ILE A 139 -5.74 -12.82 9.66
C ILE A 139 -4.73 -13.12 10.77
N LEU A 140 -3.55 -12.47 10.77
CA LEU A 140 -2.53 -12.65 11.79
C LEU A 140 -3.06 -12.34 13.19
N LYS A 141 -3.79 -11.23 13.34
CA LYS A 141 -4.44 -10.87 14.62
C LYS A 141 -5.51 -11.87 15.06
N ASP A 142 -6.23 -12.46 14.13
CA ASP A 142 -7.23 -13.48 14.43
C ASP A 142 -6.58 -14.78 14.90
N MET A 143 -5.52 -15.22 14.24
CA MET A 143 -4.73 -16.39 14.63
C MET A 143 -4.08 -16.18 16.01
N GLU A 144 -3.47 -15.02 16.28
CA GLU A 144 -2.89 -14.71 17.59
C GLU A 144 -3.93 -14.71 18.73
N LYS A 145 -5.19 -14.33 18.44
CA LYS A 145 -6.28 -14.41 19.42
C LYS A 145 -6.71 -15.86 19.70
N GLN A 146 -6.71 -16.71 18.68
CA GLN A 146 -7.05 -18.12 18.81
C GLN A 146 -5.98 -18.85 19.61
N ASP A 147 -4.69 -18.61 19.34
CA ASP A 147 -3.56 -19.18 20.09
C ASP A 147 -3.59 -18.79 21.58
N ASN A 148 -4.08 -17.59 21.92
CA ASN A 148 -4.21 -17.13 23.31
C ASN A 148 -5.48 -17.63 24.03
N SER A 149 -6.45 -18.18 23.32
CA SER A 149 -7.74 -18.62 23.89
C SER A 149 -7.79 -20.11 24.23
N ASP A 150 -6.90 -20.93 23.66
CA ASP A 150 -6.86 -22.37 23.86
C ASP A 150 -5.45 -22.84 24.27
N GLU A 151 -5.28 -23.21 25.56
CA GLU A 151 -4.06 -23.86 26.06
C GLU A 151 -3.77 -25.23 25.38
N ASN A 152 -4.65 -25.70 24.48
CA ASN A 152 -4.55 -26.96 23.73
C ASN A 152 -4.38 -26.82 22.22
N CYS A 153 -4.23 -25.60 21.66
CA CYS A 153 -4.27 -25.38 20.21
C CYS A 153 -2.90 -25.35 19.53
N SER A 154 -1.81 -25.64 20.23
CA SER A 154 -0.47 -25.75 19.63
C SER A 154 -0.32 -26.90 18.61
N GLU A 155 -1.28 -27.81 18.52
CA GLU A 155 -1.30 -28.87 17.51
C GLU A 155 -2.05 -28.51 16.20
N LEU A 156 -2.93 -27.50 16.20
CA LEU A 156 -3.69 -27.14 15.00
C LEU A 156 -2.85 -26.32 13.98
N THR A 157 -1.99 -25.45 14.48
CA THR A 157 -1.14 -24.61 13.63
C THR A 157 0.05 -25.36 13.02
N THR A 158 0.49 -26.48 13.64
CA THR A 158 1.61 -27.31 13.13
C THR A 158 1.22 -28.26 11.99
N ASN A 159 -0.08 -28.46 11.72
CA ASN A 159 -0.57 -29.37 10.67
C ASN A 159 -1.11 -28.66 9.42
N LEU A 160 -1.03 -27.33 9.33
CA LEU A 160 -1.39 -26.60 8.13
C LEU A 160 -0.18 -26.64 7.18
N ASP A 161 -0.20 -27.58 6.24
CA ASP A 161 0.81 -27.67 5.19
C ASP A 161 0.59 -26.48 4.22
N THR A 162 1.49 -25.51 4.27
CA THR A 162 1.63 -24.52 3.19
C THR A 162 2.15 -25.26 1.96
N LEU A 163 1.58 -24.96 0.79
CA LEU A 163 2.09 -25.53 -0.46
C LEU A 163 3.51 -25.06 -0.77
N ASP A 164 3.89 -23.92 -0.20
CA ASP A 164 5.09 -23.21 -0.53
C ASP A 164 5.84 -22.76 0.72
N GLU A 165 7.15 -22.86 0.71
CA GLU A 165 8.04 -22.19 1.67
C GLU A 165 8.58 -20.93 0.99
N HIS A 166 8.03 -19.77 1.33
CA HIS A 166 8.55 -18.52 0.80
C HIS A 166 9.87 -18.15 1.48
N ASP A 167 10.85 -17.78 0.67
CA ASP A 167 12.14 -17.33 1.14
C ASP A 167 12.12 -15.82 1.44
N PHE A 168 11.60 -15.46 2.62
CA PHE A 168 11.61 -14.05 3.08
C PHE A 168 13.01 -13.56 3.45
N GLU A 169 14.00 -14.45 3.55
CA GLU A 169 15.37 -14.05 3.78
C GLU A 169 16.09 -13.64 2.48
N GLY A 170 15.47 -14.02 1.32
CA GLY A 170 16.08 -13.82 0.02
C GLY A 170 17.43 -14.53 -0.04
N SER A 171 18.04 -14.74 -1.15
CA SER A 171 19.31 -15.47 -1.38
C SER A 171 20.49 -15.20 -0.39
N GLY A 172 20.21 -15.09 0.92
CA GLY A 172 21.20 -14.95 1.99
C GLY A 172 21.85 -13.56 2.12
N GLN A 173 21.41 -12.56 1.37
CA GLN A 173 21.86 -11.19 1.53
C GLN A 173 20.72 -10.31 2.07
N GLU A 174 20.94 -9.67 3.21
CA GLU A 174 20.02 -8.64 3.70
C GLU A 174 19.94 -7.52 2.67
N MET A 175 18.77 -7.37 2.03
CA MET A 175 18.51 -6.21 1.17
C MET A 175 18.64 -4.93 1.98
N THR A 176 19.36 -3.96 1.45
CA THR A 176 19.44 -2.63 2.01
C THR A 176 18.07 -1.93 1.94
N PRO A 177 17.76 -0.96 2.81
CA PRO A 177 16.53 -0.20 2.74
C PRO A 177 16.29 0.46 1.37
N GLN A 178 17.38 0.80 0.65
CA GLN A 178 17.31 1.38 -0.68
C GLN A 178 16.90 0.35 -1.72
N GLU A 179 17.46 -0.86 -1.69
CA GLU A 179 17.08 -1.97 -2.58
C GLU A 179 15.63 -2.40 -2.37
N GLN A 180 15.16 -2.43 -1.12
CA GLN A 180 13.75 -2.70 -0.80
C GLN A 180 12.81 -1.64 -1.41
N LYS A 181 13.20 -0.36 -1.33
CA LYS A 181 12.43 0.73 -1.92
C LYS A 181 12.40 0.64 -3.45
N GLU A 182 13.53 0.35 -4.07
CA GLU A 182 13.64 0.17 -5.53
C GLU A 182 12.80 -1.02 -6.02
N MET A 183 12.81 -2.12 -5.25
CA MET A 183 12.00 -3.29 -5.55
C MET A 183 10.50 -2.98 -5.45
N THR A 184 10.07 -2.32 -4.37
CA THR A 184 8.69 -1.87 -4.22
C THR A 184 8.26 -0.99 -5.39
N GLN A 185 9.10 -0.04 -5.82
CA GLN A 185 8.80 0.81 -6.98
C GLN A 185 8.69 0.01 -8.29
N LYS A 186 9.53 -1.01 -8.49
CA LYS A 186 9.44 -1.88 -9.66
C LYS A 186 8.12 -2.65 -9.70
N ILE A 187 7.69 -3.20 -8.56
CA ILE A 187 6.41 -3.90 -8.42
C ILE A 187 5.23 -2.95 -8.70
N GLU A 188 5.23 -1.76 -8.10
CA GLU A 188 4.19 -0.76 -8.33
C GLU A 188 4.11 -0.33 -9.81
N ASN A 189 5.25 -0.12 -10.46
CA ASN A 189 5.28 0.23 -11.89
C ASN A 189 4.76 -0.92 -12.75
N ALA A 190 5.14 -2.15 -12.46
CA ALA A 190 4.65 -3.34 -13.15
C ALA A 190 3.12 -3.52 -13.01
N LEU A 191 2.57 -3.27 -11.83
CA LEU A 191 1.13 -3.27 -11.61
C LEU A 191 0.42 -2.14 -12.36
N LYS A 192 1.01 -0.94 -12.43
CA LYS A 192 0.48 0.18 -13.24
C LYS A 192 0.42 -0.18 -14.72
N GLU A 193 1.48 -0.78 -15.26
CA GLU A 193 1.50 -1.28 -16.64
C GLU A 193 0.43 -2.37 -16.85
N GLY A 194 0.33 -3.31 -15.93
CA GLY A 194 -0.70 -4.35 -15.93
C GLY A 194 -2.12 -3.78 -15.86
N SER A 195 -2.35 -2.72 -15.08
CA SER A 195 -3.67 -2.08 -14.99
C SER A 195 -4.11 -1.42 -16.31
N ILE A 196 -3.16 -0.84 -17.05
CA ILE A 196 -3.41 -0.30 -18.39
C ILE A 196 -3.82 -1.42 -19.35
N LEU A 197 -3.16 -2.57 -19.26
CA LEU A 197 -3.49 -3.74 -20.07
C LEU A 197 -4.85 -4.31 -19.68
N ALA A 198 -5.11 -4.50 -18.39
CA ALA A 198 -6.39 -4.98 -17.87
C ALA A 198 -7.55 -4.07 -18.31
N GLY A 199 -7.40 -2.75 -18.24
CA GLY A 199 -8.39 -1.80 -18.74
C GLY A 199 -8.70 -1.97 -20.23
N LYS A 200 -7.73 -2.36 -21.06
CA LYS A 200 -7.93 -2.64 -22.50
C LYS A 200 -8.69 -3.95 -22.76
N VAL A 201 -8.57 -4.92 -21.87
CA VAL A 201 -9.25 -6.24 -22.01
C VAL A 201 -10.50 -6.37 -21.14
N GLY A 202 -10.92 -5.28 -20.46
CA GLY A 202 -12.14 -5.25 -19.66
C GLY A 202 -12.00 -5.86 -18.27
N GLY A 203 -10.78 -5.98 -17.75
CA GLY A 203 -10.52 -6.51 -16.41
C GLY A 203 -10.90 -5.54 -15.29
N LYS A 204 -11.15 -6.09 -14.09
CA LYS A 204 -11.40 -5.35 -12.84
C LYS A 204 -10.14 -5.38 -11.98
N ILE A 205 -9.93 -4.33 -11.19
CA ILE A 205 -8.83 -4.27 -10.22
C ILE A 205 -9.35 -4.77 -8.87
N PRO A 206 -8.78 -5.84 -8.29
CA PRO A 206 -9.14 -6.28 -6.95
C PRO A 206 -8.82 -5.21 -5.90
N ARG A 207 -9.66 -5.09 -4.86
CA ARG A 207 -9.51 -4.09 -3.80
C ARG A 207 -8.13 -4.14 -3.12
N ALA A 208 -7.60 -5.33 -2.86
CA ALA A 208 -6.28 -5.51 -2.25
C ALA A 208 -5.14 -4.86 -3.07
N ILE A 209 -5.30 -4.81 -4.40
CA ILE A 209 -4.35 -4.16 -5.32
C ILE A 209 -4.65 -2.66 -5.45
N ASP A 210 -5.93 -2.27 -5.46
CA ASP A 210 -6.35 -0.86 -5.54
C ASP A 210 -5.79 -0.06 -4.36
N GLU A 211 -5.79 -0.65 -3.16
CA GLU A 211 -5.17 -0.06 -1.97
C GLU A 211 -3.64 0.16 -2.09
N LEU A 212 -2.94 -0.60 -2.95
CA LEU A 212 -1.51 -0.38 -3.23
C LEU A 212 -1.28 0.82 -4.15
N PHE A 213 -2.27 1.17 -4.99
CA PHE A 213 -2.19 2.33 -5.88
C PHE A 213 -2.58 3.64 -5.22
N VAL A 214 -3.23 3.60 -4.06
CA VAL A 214 -3.44 4.79 -3.26
C VAL A 214 -2.06 5.28 -2.81
N PRO A 215 -1.57 6.40 -3.35
CA PRO A 215 -0.28 6.93 -2.92
C PRO A 215 -0.38 7.16 -1.41
N LYS A 216 0.49 6.51 -0.64
CA LYS A 216 0.68 6.83 0.80
C LYS A 216 1.42 8.17 0.89
N ILE A 217 0.78 9.19 0.33
CA ILE A 217 1.22 10.56 0.50
C ILE A 217 0.86 10.90 1.94
N ASP A 218 1.86 11.22 2.75
CA ASP A 218 1.56 11.81 4.04
C ASP A 218 0.88 13.15 3.77
N TRP A 219 -0.46 13.16 3.87
CA TRP A 219 -1.27 14.35 3.64
C TRP A 219 -0.81 15.52 4.53
N ARG A 220 -0.22 15.22 5.69
CA ARG A 220 0.32 16.21 6.61
C ARG A 220 1.53 16.92 6.00
N GLU A 221 2.46 16.17 5.42
CA GLU A 221 3.64 16.73 4.77
C GLU A 221 3.23 17.57 3.55
N MET A 222 2.33 17.06 2.71
CA MET A 222 1.80 17.82 1.57
C MET A 222 1.04 19.07 2.00
N THR A 223 0.22 18.98 3.04
CA THR A 223 -0.51 20.13 3.55
C THR A 223 0.45 21.20 4.07
N ARG A 224 1.49 20.81 4.81
CA ARG A 224 2.54 21.74 5.29
C ARG A 224 3.30 22.38 4.13
N GLU A 225 3.70 21.59 3.15
CA GLU A 225 4.40 22.09 1.97
C GLU A 225 3.53 23.04 1.16
N PHE A 226 2.27 22.67 0.92
CA PHE A 226 1.29 23.52 0.23
C PHE A 226 1.07 24.83 0.98
N VAL A 227 0.77 24.78 2.28
CA VAL A 227 0.54 25.96 3.10
C VAL A 227 1.81 26.83 3.17
N SER A 228 2.97 26.18 3.38
CA SER A 228 4.26 26.90 3.41
C SER A 228 4.60 27.56 2.08
N SER A 229 4.32 26.93 0.94
CA SER A 229 4.59 27.49 -0.39
C SER A 229 3.61 28.59 -0.78
N THR A 230 2.35 28.42 -0.38
CA THR A 230 1.26 29.38 -0.71
C THR A 230 1.28 30.57 0.24
N CYS A 231 1.63 30.33 1.49
CA CYS A 231 1.56 31.33 2.56
C CYS A 231 2.89 32.01 2.89
N LYS A 232 4.04 31.49 2.40
CA LYS A 232 5.28 32.28 2.39
C LYS A 232 5.08 33.36 1.37
N GLY A 233 4.72 34.56 1.84
CA GLY A 233 4.61 35.76 1.02
C GLY A 233 5.89 35.89 0.18
N ASN A 234 5.75 36.17 -1.08
CA ASN A 234 6.87 36.62 -1.90
C ASN A 234 7.37 37.90 -1.24
N ASP A 235 8.59 37.84 -0.69
CA ASP A 235 9.32 39.05 -0.30
C ASP A 235 9.60 39.84 -1.56
N GLU A 236 8.60 40.58 -2.04
CA GLU A 236 8.76 41.43 -3.21
C GLU A 236 9.33 42.80 -2.77
N PHE A 237 10.34 43.23 -3.50
CA PHE A 237 10.86 44.59 -3.35
C PHE A 237 9.85 45.55 -3.96
N THR A 238 9.26 46.41 -3.11
CA THR A 238 8.36 47.45 -3.59
C THR A 238 9.04 48.84 -3.59
N TRP A 239 8.83 49.56 -4.69
CA TRP A 239 9.24 50.97 -4.79
C TRP A 239 8.19 51.94 -4.26
N ARG A 240 7.04 51.41 -3.76
CA ARG A 240 6.00 52.25 -3.14
C ARG A 240 6.45 52.83 -1.79
N LYS A 241 7.35 52.15 -1.12
CA LYS A 241 7.95 52.59 0.15
C LYS A 241 9.47 52.46 0.06
N PHE A 242 10.20 53.51 0.43
CA PHE A 242 11.65 53.45 0.49
C PHE A 242 12.14 52.88 1.82
N ASN A 243 13.28 52.21 1.78
CA ASN A 243 13.93 51.68 2.96
C ASN A 243 14.38 52.86 3.87
N LYS A 244 13.67 53.11 4.97
CA LYS A 244 13.87 54.23 5.89
C LYS A 244 15.28 54.23 6.50
N ARG A 245 15.98 53.09 6.59
CA ARG A 245 17.34 53.02 7.16
C ARG A 245 18.39 53.60 6.21
N MET A 246 18.13 53.62 4.92
CA MET A 246 19.07 54.11 3.91
C MET A 246 18.82 55.55 3.49
N LEU A 247 17.65 56.09 3.78
CA LEU A 247 17.30 57.50 3.49
C LEU A 247 18.26 58.52 4.09
N PRO A 248 18.80 58.37 5.32
CA PRO A 248 19.77 59.32 5.88
C PRO A 248 21.08 59.40 5.09
N ASN A 249 21.36 58.38 4.25
CA ASN A 249 22.58 58.33 3.42
C ASN A 249 22.29 58.69 1.96
N ASP A 250 21.16 59.35 1.66
CA ASP A 250 20.70 59.69 0.29
C ASP A 250 20.57 58.48 -0.67
N LEU A 251 20.42 57.26 -0.11
CA LEU A 251 20.24 56.04 -0.87
C LEU A 251 18.75 55.66 -0.91
N TYR A 252 18.17 55.75 -2.11
CA TYR A 252 16.78 55.38 -2.38
C TYR A 252 16.73 53.93 -2.81
N LEU A 253 16.54 53.01 -1.84
CA LEU A 253 16.38 51.58 -2.08
C LEU A 253 14.94 51.15 -1.87
N PRO A 254 14.43 50.15 -2.60
CA PRO A 254 13.11 49.60 -2.37
C PRO A 254 13.04 49.00 -0.96
N SER A 255 11.85 49.05 -0.38
CA SER A 255 11.57 48.32 0.86
C SER A 255 11.07 46.90 0.54
N MET A 256 11.37 45.92 1.40
CA MET A 256 10.69 44.65 1.38
C MET A 256 9.30 44.82 1.94
N GLU A 257 8.32 44.37 1.23
CA GLU A 257 6.94 44.24 1.70
C GLU A 257 6.71 42.77 2.00
N ASN A 258 6.63 42.45 3.30
CA ASN A 258 6.17 41.11 3.71
C ASN A 258 4.68 41.10 3.50
N GLU A 259 4.21 40.36 2.54
CA GLU A 259 2.80 40.01 2.50
C GLU A 259 2.54 39.02 3.65
N SER A 260 1.91 39.51 4.72
CA SER A 260 1.40 38.60 5.77
C SER A 260 0.36 37.69 5.14
N VAL A 261 0.35 36.44 5.56
CA VAL A 261 -0.72 35.52 5.20
C VAL A 261 -2.00 36.06 5.84
N GLY A 262 -2.95 36.41 5.02
CA GLY A 262 -4.23 36.93 5.50
C GLY A 262 -5.03 35.89 6.28
N GLU A 263 -6.21 35.55 5.82
CA GLU A 263 -7.08 34.56 6.44
C GLU A 263 -6.78 33.16 5.91
N LEU A 264 -6.52 32.19 6.82
CA LEU A 264 -6.41 30.76 6.52
C LEU A 264 -7.71 30.07 6.92
N ILE A 265 -8.37 29.43 5.97
CA ILE A 265 -9.59 28.66 6.21
C ILE A 265 -9.26 27.18 6.21
N LEU A 266 -9.60 26.50 7.31
CA LEU A 266 -9.45 25.06 7.49
C LEU A 266 -10.83 24.42 7.62
N ALA A 267 -11.20 23.58 6.67
CA ALA A 267 -12.45 22.84 6.67
C ALA A 267 -12.20 21.38 7.04
N ASN A 268 -12.80 20.92 8.14
CA ASN A 268 -12.65 19.58 8.67
C ASN A 268 -13.95 18.82 8.61
N ASP A 269 -13.87 17.58 8.13
CA ASP A 269 -14.98 16.63 8.12
C ASP A 269 -15.23 16.08 9.53
N THR A 270 -16.49 16.08 9.95
CA THR A 270 -16.96 15.53 11.23
C THR A 270 -18.07 14.51 11.03
N SER A 271 -18.17 13.93 9.83
CA SER A 271 -19.13 12.86 9.57
C SER A 271 -18.92 11.68 10.53
N GLY A 272 -19.99 10.93 10.81
CA GLY A 272 -20.00 9.86 11.81
C GLY A 272 -18.99 8.70 11.58
N SER A 273 -18.27 8.70 10.44
CA SER A 273 -17.15 7.79 10.15
C SER A 273 -15.82 8.27 10.72
N ILE A 274 -15.72 9.53 11.17
CA ILE A 274 -14.50 10.12 11.73
C ILE A 274 -14.43 9.85 13.23
N GLY A 275 -13.38 9.15 13.66
CA GLY A 275 -13.16 8.80 15.06
C GLY A 275 -12.39 9.86 15.86
N GLN A 276 -12.28 9.64 17.15
CA GLN A 276 -11.56 10.54 18.07
C GLN A 276 -10.06 10.65 17.75
N GLU A 277 -9.47 9.59 17.17
CA GLU A 277 -8.05 9.57 16.80
C GLU A 277 -7.78 10.51 15.62
N GLU A 278 -8.67 10.50 14.61
CA GLU A 278 -8.58 11.39 13.45
C GLU A 278 -8.78 12.85 13.86
N LEU A 279 -9.76 13.14 14.71
CA LEU A 279 -10.00 14.49 15.23
C LEU A 279 -8.79 15.02 16.02
N THR A 280 -8.13 14.17 16.80
CA THR A 280 -6.90 14.52 17.52
C THR A 280 -5.75 14.80 16.53
N ALA A 281 -5.66 13.99 15.46
CA ALA A 281 -4.67 14.20 14.40
C ALA A 281 -4.90 15.53 13.68
N TYR A 282 -6.15 15.91 13.38
CA TYR A 282 -6.49 17.20 12.78
C TYR A 282 -6.09 18.36 13.68
N ALA A 283 -6.40 18.30 14.97
CA ALA A 283 -6.06 19.35 15.92
C ALA A 283 -4.53 19.54 16.05
N THR A 284 -3.78 18.45 16.06
CA THR A 284 -2.32 18.46 16.12
C THR A 284 -1.72 19.07 14.86
N GLU A 285 -2.26 18.70 13.68
CA GLU A 285 -1.76 19.23 12.42
C GLU A 285 -2.11 20.70 12.22
N MET A 286 -3.31 21.13 12.63
CA MET A 286 -3.69 22.55 12.64
C MET A 286 -2.72 23.38 13.50
N GLN A 287 -2.36 22.90 14.68
CA GLN A 287 -1.35 23.56 15.53
C GLN A 287 -0.01 23.69 14.82
N SER A 288 0.46 22.62 14.17
CA SER A 288 1.71 22.59 13.42
C SER A 288 1.74 23.58 12.26
N ILE A 289 0.63 23.69 11.52
CA ILE A 289 0.46 24.65 10.41
C ILE A 289 0.54 26.10 10.95
N VAL A 290 -0.17 26.36 12.02
CA VAL A 290 -0.23 27.69 12.66
C VAL A 290 1.13 28.11 13.15
N ASP A 291 1.87 27.21 13.79
CA ASP A 291 3.23 27.47 14.29
C ASP A 291 4.23 27.75 13.15
N THR A 292 3.97 27.21 11.96
CA THR A 292 4.83 27.38 10.79
C THR A 292 4.55 28.67 10.02
N VAL A 293 3.28 29.02 9.86
CA VAL A 293 2.83 30.07 8.91
C VAL A 293 2.39 31.36 9.61
N THR A 294 1.94 31.30 10.85
CA THR A 294 1.46 32.43 11.64
C THR A 294 0.55 33.40 10.87
N PRO A 295 -0.62 32.93 10.36
CA PRO A 295 -1.54 33.76 9.60
C PRO A 295 -2.16 34.87 10.46
N ASP A 296 -2.72 35.91 9.82
CA ASP A 296 -3.40 37.01 10.53
C ASP A 296 -4.72 36.56 11.18
N LEU A 297 -5.38 35.57 10.59
CA LEU A 297 -6.63 35.00 11.08
C LEU A 297 -6.75 33.54 10.65
N ILE A 298 -7.30 32.71 11.53
CA ILE A 298 -7.65 31.32 11.20
C ILE A 298 -9.14 31.14 11.39
N ARG A 299 -9.78 30.57 10.38
CA ARG A 299 -11.17 30.16 10.42
C ARG A 299 -11.25 28.65 10.30
N VAL A 300 -11.77 27.98 11.32
CA VAL A 300 -11.98 26.53 11.34
C VAL A 300 -13.46 26.26 11.11
N LEU A 301 -13.76 25.50 10.06
CA LEU A 301 -15.09 25.05 9.72
C LEU A 301 -15.19 23.55 10.03
N TRP A 302 -16.21 23.18 10.79
CA TRP A 302 -16.60 21.80 11.02
C TRP A 302 -17.82 21.50 10.15
N TRP A 303 -17.76 20.48 9.34
CA TRP A 303 -18.85 20.16 8.42
C TRP A 303 -19.12 18.66 8.35
N ASP A 304 -20.38 18.31 8.10
CA ASP A 304 -20.88 16.98 7.77
C ASP A 304 -21.67 17.08 6.46
N TYR A 305 -22.99 17.11 6.48
CA TYR A 305 -23.81 17.45 5.31
C TYR A 305 -23.91 18.97 5.07
N GLU A 306 -23.71 19.74 6.13
CA GLU A 306 -23.67 21.21 6.13
C GLU A 306 -22.60 21.70 7.10
N VAL A 307 -22.31 22.98 7.10
CA VAL A 307 -21.38 23.58 8.08
C VAL A 307 -22.02 23.55 9.45
N CYS A 308 -21.54 22.69 10.33
CA CYS A 308 -22.07 22.52 11.70
C CYS A 308 -21.61 23.63 12.63
N SER A 309 -20.34 24.06 12.50
CA SER A 309 -19.75 25.06 13.37
C SER A 309 -18.64 25.83 12.65
N GLU A 310 -18.49 27.09 13.03
CA GLU A 310 -17.44 27.99 12.58
C GLU A 310 -16.73 28.58 13.79
N GLN A 311 -15.41 28.47 13.85
CA GLN A 311 -14.57 29.00 14.91
C GLN A 311 -13.48 29.87 14.31
N VAL A 312 -13.28 31.07 14.87
CA VAL A 312 -12.32 32.05 14.38
C VAL A 312 -11.29 32.32 15.46
N PHE A 313 -10.01 32.18 15.11
CA PHE A 313 -8.88 32.37 16.01
C PHE A 313 -7.95 33.47 15.49
N ARG A 314 -7.35 34.20 16.43
CA ARG A 314 -6.38 35.28 16.17
C ARG A 314 -5.00 34.92 16.71
N PRO A 315 -3.94 35.63 16.31
CA PRO A 315 -2.56 35.28 16.69
C PRO A 315 -2.30 35.16 18.19
N ASP A 316 -3.03 35.91 19.02
CA ASP A 316 -2.93 35.83 20.49
C ASP A 316 -3.45 34.50 21.07
N GLN A 317 -4.21 33.72 20.30
CA GLN A 317 -4.83 32.45 20.69
C GLN A 317 -4.07 31.24 20.13
N TYR A 318 -3.08 31.42 19.27
CA TYR A 318 -2.41 30.34 18.54
C TYR A 318 -1.62 29.36 19.40
N GLN A 319 -1.07 29.82 20.53
CA GLN A 319 -0.29 28.95 21.41
C GLN A 319 -1.07 27.78 22.02
N ASP A 320 -2.37 27.96 22.21
CA ASP A 320 -3.27 26.97 22.81
C ASP A 320 -4.41 26.56 21.87
N LEU A 321 -4.23 26.68 20.56
CA LEU A 321 -5.27 26.43 19.56
C LEU A 321 -5.89 25.02 19.75
N HIS A 322 -5.07 23.99 19.94
CA HIS A 322 -5.50 22.62 20.14
C HIS A 322 -6.41 22.41 21.37
N LYS A 323 -6.33 23.33 22.37
CA LYS A 323 -7.19 23.29 23.57
C LYS A 323 -8.48 24.09 23.38
N LEU A 324 -8.46 25.05 22.48
CA LEU A 324 -9.59 25.94 22.22
C LEU A 324 -10.54 25.39 21.16
N LEU A 325 -10.08 24.47 20.34
CA LEU A 325 -10.88 23.80 19.33
C LEU A 325 -12.03 23.01 19.98
N LYS A 326 -13.24 23.29 19.55
CA LYS A 326 -14.45 22.54 19.92
C LYS A 326 -14.98 21.87 18.67
N VAL A 327 -14.98 20.55 18.67
CA VAL A 327 -15.56 19.76 17.59
C VAL A 327 -17.09 19.76 17.80
N GLU A 328 -17.81 20.21 16.80
CA GLU A 328 -19.28 20.20 16.77
C GLU A 328 -19.72 19.55 15.47
N GLY A 329 -20.49 18.47 15.54
CA GLY A 329 -20.97 17.67 14.40
C GLY A 329 -20.84 16.17 14.66
N GLY A 330 -21.43 15.34 13.81
CA GLY A 330 -21.45 13.87 13.90
C GLY A 330 -22.79 13.31 14.24
#